data_16da9a2e756178e1b098e7fc9ccd1e3d
#
_entry.id   16da9a2e756178e1b098e7fc9ccd1e3d
#
_cell.length_a   1.000
_cell.length_b   1.000
_cell.length_c   1.000
_cell.angle_alpha   90.00
_cell.angle_beta   90.00
_cell.angle_gamma   90.00
#
_symmetry.space_group_name_H-M   'P 1'
#
loop_
_entity.id
_entity.type
_entity.pdbx_description
1 polymer ?
#
loop_
_entity_poly.entity_id
_entity_poly.type
_entity_poly.pdbx_seq_one_letter_code
_entity_poly.pdbx_strand_id
1 'polypeptide(L)'
;MSDDLQSRIEEAVRNPRNLGEMKDADAIGTVGSADCGDMLRMWVKFKEQDGRKVIDRATFQTFGCQTAIAVASVATEMLAGKTVAEAQSMSGEELAAPLGPLPPVKIHCAQLVEGALRSALSGEEKPLQAETRPTAPTLLQSFAAEPTPKKIKVVLATDEHGSNPD
;
A
#
# COMPACT_ATOMS: atom_id res chain seq x y z
N MET A 1 -30.53 -1.99 4.91
CA MET A 1 -29.21 -2.40 5.44
C MET A 1 -28.05 -1.67 4.76
N SER A 2 -28.08 -1.43 3.46
CA SER A 2 -27.02 -0.71 2.75
C SER A 2 -26.91 0.77 3.15
N ASP A 3 -28.00 1.43 3.47
CA ASP A 3 -28.03 2.87 3.78
C ASP A 3 -27.35 3.20 5.12
N ASP A 4 -27.48 2.32 6.12
CA ASP A 4 -26.86 2.54 7.43
C ASP A 4 -25.32 2.42 7.35
N LEU A 5 -24.81 1.41 6.64
CA LEU A 5 -23.36 1.25 6.41
C LEU A 5 -22.79 2.43 5.62
N GLN A 6 -23.47 2.83 4.56
CA GLN A 6 -23.05 3.95 3.73
C GLN A 6 -23.01 5.25 4.54
N SER A 7 -24.04 5.51 5.36
CA SER A 7 -24.08 6.68 6.24
C SER A 7 -22.93 6.70 7.25
N ARG A 8 -22.58 5.55 7.85
CA ARG A 8 -21.46 5.43 8.79
C ARG A 8 -20.12 5.66 8.09
N ILE A 9 -19.95 5.11 6.88
CA ILE A 9 -18.75 5.36 6.07
C ILE A 9 -18.63 6.85 5.76
N GLU A 10 -19.71 7.50 5.30
CA GLU A 10 -19.71 8.92 4.97
C GLU A 10 -19.42 9.80 6.18
N GLU A 11 -19.97 9.47 7.35
CA GLU A 11 -19.68 10.18 8.59
C GLU A 11 -18.20 10.04 8.98
N ALA A 12 -17.66 8.82 8.95
CA ALA A 12 -16.26 8.57 9.24
C ALA A 12 -15.30 9.24 8.25
N VAL A 13 -15.70 9.37 6.99
CA VAL A 13 -14.93 10.08 5.96
C VAL A 13 -15.03 11.60 6.09
N ARG A 14 -16.20 12.10 6.46
CA ARG A 14 -16.41 13.54 6.64
C ARG A 14 -15.63 14.09 7.83
N ASN A 15 -15.48 13.30 8.88
CA ASN A 15 -14.73 13.66 10.08
C ASN A 15 -13.83 12.51 10.54
N PRO A 16 -12.78 12.17 9.75
CA PRO A 16 -11.93 11.04 10.08
C PRO A 16 -11.16 11.28 11.37
N ARG A 17 -11.28 10.33 12.30
CA ARG A 17 -10.55 10.36 13.57
C ARG A 17 -9.13 9.89 13.35
N ASN A 18 -8.19 10.56 14.03
CA ASN A 18 -6.78 10.20 14.03
C ASN A 18 -6.12 10.16 12.62
N LEU A 19 -6.65 10.94 11.67
CA LEU A 19 -6.03 11.10 10.37
C LEU A 19 -4.81 12.02 10.48
N GLY A 20 -3.66 11.55 10.05
CA GLY A 20 -2.42 12.34 10.00
C GLY A 20 -1.20 11.58 10.50
N GLU A 21 -0.04 12.20 10.31
CA GLU A 21 1.24 11.69 10.78
C GLU A 21 1.43 11.96 12.28
N MET A 22 2.04 11.00 12.98
CA MET A 22 2.45 11.14 14.38
C MET A 22 3.98 11.13 14.46
N LYS A 23 4.58 12.28 14.75
CA LYS A 23 6.05 12.46 14.79
C LYS A 23 6.72 11.72 15.95
N ASP A 24 6.00 11.49 17.04
CA ASP A 24 6.46 10.83 18.25
C ASP A 24 5.99 9.38 18.36
N ALA A 25 5.71 8.74 17.23
CA ALA A 25 5.32 7.34 17.17
C ALA A 25 6.49 6.42 17.55
N ASP A 26 6.18 5.37 18.29
CA ASP A 26 7.15 4.33 18.67
C ASP A 26 7.23 3.22 17.63
N ALA A 27 6.19 3.07 16.82
CA ALA A 27 6.12 2.08 15.75
C ALA A 27 5.37 2.62 14.53
N ILE A 28 5.81 2.20 13.36
CA ILE A 28 5.23 2.61 12.08
C ILE A 28 5.06 1.36 11.23
N GLY A 29 3.90 1.20 10.64
CA GLY A 29 3.63 0.15 9.65
C GLY A 29 3.07 0.73 8.37
N THR A 30 3.50 0.18 7.25
CA THR A 30 3.04 0.60 5.93
C THR A 30 2.68 -0.62 5.11
N VAL A 31 1.51 -0.60 4.52
CA VAL A 31 1.03 -1.63 3.60
C VAL A 31 0.46 -0.98 2.36
N GLY A 32 0.75 -1.56 1.22
CA GLY A 32 0.17 -1.18 -0.06
C GLY A 32 -0.43 -2.40 -0.74
N SER A 33 -1.49 -2.20 -1.50
CA SER A 33 -2.08 -3.20 -2.38
C SER A 33 -1.78 -2.83 -3.83
N ALA A 34 -1.04 -3.70 -4.51
CA ALA A 34 -0.73 -3.51 -5.93
C ALA A 34 -1.98 -3.64 -6.82
N ASP A 35 -2.97 -4.41 -6.36
CA ASP A 35 -4.18 -4.73 -7.13
C ASP A 35 -5.16 -3.55 -7.22
N CYS A 36 -5.28 -2.75 -6.15
CA CYS A 36 -6.19 -1.61 -6.11
C CYS A 36 -5.48 -0.25 -5.99
N GLY A 37 -4.14 -0.24 -5.83
CA GLY A 37 -3.38 0.99 -5.66
C GLY A 37 -3.57 1.68 -4.31
N ASP A 38 -4.31 1.05 -3.39
CA ASP A 38 -4.52 1.57 -2.05
C ASP A 38 -3.25 1.39 -1.21
N MET A 39 -2.90 2.40 -0.43
CA MET A 39 -1.80 2.37 0.51
C MET A 39 -2.26 2.91 1.86
N LEU A 40 -1.81 2.27 2.94
CA LEU A 40 -2.08 2.73 4.29
C LEU A 40 -0.80 2.70 5.12
N ARG A 41 -0.53 3.80 5.79
CA ARG A 41 0.52 3.93 6.80
C ARG A 41 -0.12 4.20 8.15
N MET A 42 0.32 3.47 9.16
CA MET A 42 -0.15 3.59 10.54
C MET A 42 1.00 3.89 11.46
N TRP A 43 0.82 4.84 12.35
CA TRP A 43 1.72 5.20 13.43
C TRP A 43 1.10 4.77 14.74
N VAL A 44 1.88 4.15 15.60
CA VAL A 44 1.43 3.66 16.90
C VAL A 44 2.34 4.20 17.99
N LYS A 45 1.76 4.76 19.04
CA LYS A 45 2.45 5.16 20.26
C LYS A 45 2.04 4.23 21.38
N PHE A 46 3.03 3.83 22.16
CA PHE A 46 2.82 2.96 23.32
C PHE A 46 2.95 3.73 24.62
N LYS A 47 2.33 3.19 25.66
CA LYS A 47 2.57 3.56 27.06
C LYS A 47 2.66 2.31 27.91
N GLU A 48 3.26 2.41 29.07
CA GLU A 48 3.17 1.36 30.09
C GLU A 48 1.96 1.58 30.99
N GLN A 49 1.17 0.54 31.17
CA GLN A 49 0.05 0.53 32.09
C GLN A 49 0.05 -0.81 32.81
N ASP A 50 0.09 -0.78 34.15
CA ASP A 50 0.13 -1.97 34.99
C ASP A 50 1.25 -2.97 34.64
N GLY A 51 2.44 -2.45 34.23
CA GLY A 51 3.58 -3.26 33.80
C GLY A 51 3.41 -3.92 32.45
N ARG A 52 2.42 -3.51 31.66
CA ARG A 52 2.16 -3.99 30.32
C ARG A 52 2.28 -2.85 29.30
N LYS A 53 2.82 -3.19 28.14
CA LYS A 53 2.88 -2.27 27.01
C LYS A 53 1.51 -2.23 26.32
N VAL A 54 0.85 -1.09 26.36
CA VAL A 54 -0.45 -0.85 25.72
C VAL A 54 -0.34 0.24 24.69
N ILE A 55 -1.23 0.25 23.73
CA ILE A 55 -1.34 1.30 22.72
C ILE A 55 -1.96 2.53 23.40
N ASP A 56 -1.22 3.63 23.43
CA ASP A 56 -1.72 4.91 23.90
C ASP A 56 -2.58 5.58 22.84
N ARG A 57 -2.06 5.64 21.63
CA ARG A 57 -2.69 6.28 20.49
C ARG A 57 -2.19 5.68 19.17
N ALA A 58 -3.05 5.63 18.19
CA ALA A 58 -2.70 5.31 16.81
C ALA A 58 -3.22 6.40 15.86
N THR A 59 -2.46 6.70 14.82
CA THR A 59 -2.89 7.59 13.72
C THR A 59 -2.60 6.92 12.38
N PHE A 60 -3.19 7.43 11.32
CA PHE A 60 -3.02 6.86 10.00
C PHE A 60 -3.01 7.90 8.89
N GLN A 61 -2.40 7.54 7.78
CA GLN A 61 -2.57 8.16 6.48
C GLN A 61 -2.86 7.08 5.45
N THR A 62 -3.75 7.36 4.52
CA THR A 62 -4.08 6.41 3.46
C THR A 62 -4.30 7.13 2.14
N PHE A 63 -3.87 6.48 1.07
CA PHE A 63 -4.28 6.76 -0.29
C PHE A 63 -5.16 5.59 -0.70
N GLY A 64 -6.46 5.81 -0.80
CA GLY A 64 -7.39 4.73 -1.07
C GLY A 64 -8.84 5.19 -1.09
N CYS A 65 -9.72 4.20 -1.09
CA CYS A 65 -11.16 4.44 -1.15
C CYS A 65 -11.73 4.96 0.18
N GLN A 66 -12.91 5.55 0.13
CA GLN A 66 -13.61 6.05 1.33
C GLN A 66 -13.78 4.97 2.41
N THR A 67 -13.98 3.71 2.02
CA THR A 67 -14.08 2.60 2.98
C THR A 67 -12.79 2.37 3.73
N ALA A 68 -11.62 2.47 3.07
CA ALA A 68 -10.33 2.34 3.73
C ALA A 68 -10.10 3.45 4.77
N ILE A 69 -10.49 4.70 4.45
CA ILE A 69 -10.45 5.83 5.39
C ILE A 69 -11.36 5.57 6.59
N ALA A 70 -12.60 5.14 6.35
CA ALA A 70 -13.56 4.89 7.40
C ALA A 70 -13.12 3.76 8.34
N VAL A 71 -12.65 2.62 7.78
CA VAL A 71 -12.15 1.49 8.58
C VAL A 71 -10.93 1.91 9.40
N ALA A 72 -9.95 2.60 8.81
CA ALA A 72 -8.77 3.05 9.54
C ALA A 72 -9.13 4.04 10.66
N SER A 73 -10.09 4.94 10.43
CA SER A 73 -10.58 5.87 11.42
C SER A 73 -11.12 5.16 12.65
N VAL A 74 -12.07 4.23 12.47
CA VAL A 74 -12.67 3.50 13.60
C VAL A 74 -11.68 2.53 14.25
N ALA A 75 -10.81 1.90 13.47
CA ALA A 75 -9.78 1.00 13.98
C ALA A 75 -8.80 1.70 14.93
N THR A 76 -8.33 2.91 14.58
CA THR A 76 -7.42 3.67 15.44
C THR A 76 -8.05 4.06 16.78
N GLU A 77 -9.37 4.29 16.84
CA GLU A 77 -10.07 4.53 18.10
C GLU A 77 -10.14 3.24 18.94
N MET A 78 -10.41 2.09 18.32
CA MET A 78 -10.49 0.80 19.00
C MET A 78 -9.15 0.32 19.57
N LEU A 79 -8.05 0.73 18.98
CA LEU A 79 -6.70 0.33 19.39
C LEU A 79 -6.25 0.98 20.69
N ALA A 80 -6.79 2.15 21.04
CA ALA A 80 -6.42 2.85 22.25
C ALA A 80 -6.74 2.02 23.51
N GLY A 81 -5.75 1.83 24.37
CA GLY A 81 -5.85 1.04 25.60
C GLY A 81 -5.70 -0.47 25.44
N LYS A 82 -5.58 -0.99 24.21
CA LYS A 82 -5.32 -2.43 23.99
C LYS A 82 -3.84 -2.75 24.16
N THR A 83 -3.56 -3.95 24.64
CA THR A 83 -2.20 -4.48 24.65
C THR A 83 -1.73 -4.80 23.22
N VAL A 84 -0.42 -4.86 23.03
CA VAL A 84 0.16 -5.24 21.72
C VAL A 84 -0.34 -6.61 21.27
N ALA A 85 -0.44 -7.58 22.18
CA ALA A 85 -0.92 -8.93 21.87
C ALA A 85 -2.39 -8.94 21.44
N GLU A 86 -3.25 -8.18 22.13
CA GLU A 86 -4.67 -8.06 21.76
C GLU A 86 -4.82 -7.40 20.39
N ALA A 87 -4.08 -6.32 20.15
CA ALA A 87 -4.10 -5.63 18.85
C ALA A 87 -3.61 -6.51 17.70
N GLN A 88 -2.57 -7.33 17.92
CA GLN A 88 -2.07 -8.27 16.92
C GLN A 88 -3.05 -9.41 16.61
N SER A 89 -3.90 -9.77 17.55
CA SER A 89 -4.91 -10.84 17.37
C SER A 89 -6.17 -10.36 16.67
N MET A 90 -6.38 -9.04 16.56
CA MET A 90 -7.55 -8.48 15.90
C MET A 90 -7.52 -8.71 14.39
N SER A 91 -8.63 -9.22 13.87
CA SER A 91 -8.85 -9.35 12.43
C SER A 91 -9.32 -8.04 11.80
N GLY A 92 -9.20 -7.94 10.48
CA GLY A 92 -9.73 -6.78 9.75
C GLY A 92 -11.23 -6.59 9.96
N GLU A 93 -12.00 -7.67 10.07
CA GLU A 93 -13.44 -7.62 10.35
C GLU A 93 -13.73 -7.02 11.72
N GLU A 94 -12.96 -7.41 12.74
CA GLU A 94 -13.09 -6.84 14.09
C GLU A 94 -12.73 -5.35 14.10
N LEU A 95 -11.69 -4.97 13.37
CA LEU A 95 -11.30 -3.57 13.23
C LEU A 95 -12.36 -2.71 12.50
N ALA A 96 -13.15 -3.32 11.63
CA ALA A 96 -14.26 -2.68 10.92
C ALA A 96 -15.60 -2.78 11.65
N ALA A 97 -15.70 -3.55 12.74
CA ALA A 97 -16.94 -3.85 13.44
C ALA A 97 -17.82 -2.62 13.77
N PRO A 98 -17.27 -1.44 14.17
CA PRO A 98 -18.09 -0.24 14.41
C PRO A 98 -18.85 0.27 13.19
N LEU A 99 -18.36 -0.02 12.00
CA LEU A 99 -19.06 0.34 10.75
C LEU A 99 -20.20 -0.63 10.43
N GLY A 100 -20.10 -1.87 10.92
CA GLY A 100 -21.00 -2.97 10.59
C GLY A 100 -20.38 -3.91 9.53
N PRO A 101 -21.12 -4.93 9.09
CA PRO A 101 -20.62 -5.94 8.15
C PRO A 101 -20.29 -5.30 6.79
N LEU A 102 -19.04 -5.45 6.37
CA LEU A 102 -18.58 -4.96 5.09
C LEU A 102 -19.03 -5.90 3.95
N PRO A 103 -19.45 -5.36 2.81
CA PRO A 103 -19.67 -6.16 1.61
C PRO A 103 -18.39 -6.90 1.18
N PRO A 104 -18.49 -8.09 0.53
CA PRO A 104 -17.32 -8.87 0.11
C PRO A 104 -16.29 -8.07 -0.69
N VAL A 105 -16.76 -7.15 -1.54
CA VAL A 105 -15.90 -6.28 -2.36
C VAL A 105 -15.15 -5.20 -1.54
N LYS A 106 -15.47 -5.03 -0.26
CA LYS A 106 -14.86 -4.05 0.64
C LYS A 106 -14.00 -4.69 1.75
N ILE A 107 -14.00 -6.02 1.85
CA ILE A 107 -13.22 -6.75 2.88
C ILE A 107 -11.72 -6.44 2.76
N HIS A 108 -11.20 -6.27 1.55
CA HIS A 108 -9.79 -5.92 1.34
C HIS A 108 -9.38 -4.62 2.03
N CYS A 109 -10.30 -3.65 2.19
CA CYS A 109 -10.01 -2.41 2.92
C CYS A 109 -9.74 -2.68 4.41
N ALA A 110 -10.47 -3.62 5.01
CA ALA A 110 -10.24 -4.03 6.38
C ALA A 110 -8.92 -4.82 6.52
N GLN A 111 -8.61 -5.69 5.57
CA GLN A 111 -7.35 -6.43 5.52
C GLN A 111 -6.14 -5.49 5.35
N LEU A 112 -6.29 -4.39 4.61
CA LEU A 112 -5.25 -3.38 4.47
C LEU A 112 -4.93 -2.73 5.82
N VAL A 113 -5.94 -2.39 6.61
CA VAL A 113 -5.78 -1.80 7.95
C VAL A 113 -5.13 -2.82 8.91
N GLU A 114 -5.59 -4.08 8.90
CA GLU A 114 -5.00 -5.18 9.67
C GLU A 114 -3.52 -5.38 9.33
N GLY A 115 -3.19 -5.40 8.04
CA GLY A 115 -1.81 -5.55 7.57
C GLY A 115 -0.90 -4.42 8.04
N ALA A 116 -1.35 -3.17 7.97
CA ALA A 116 -0.60 -2.01 8.44
C ALA A 116 -0.39 -2.04 9.96
N LEU A 117 -1.40 -2.44 10.72
CA LEU A 117 -1.30 -2.63 12.15
C LEU A 117 -0.28 -3.72 12.52
N ARG A 118 -0.38 -4.88 11.89
CA ARG A 118 0.57 -5.97 12.11
C ARG A 118 1.99 -5.58 11.75
N SER A 119 2.18 -4.88 10.63
CA SER A 119 3.48 -4.34 10.24
C SER A 119 4.05 -3.39 11.29
N ALA A 120 3.24 -2.48 11.83
CA ALA A 120 3.66 -1.56 12.89
C ALA A 120 4.05 -2.31 14.17
N LEU A 121 3.26 -3.29 14.60
CA LEU A 121 3.47 -4.02 15.86
C LEU A 121 4.59 -5.07 15.78
N SER A 122 4.93 -5.55 14.59
CA SER A 122 6.04 -6.49 14.39
C SER A 122 7.41 -5.82 14.45
N GLY A 123 7.49 -4.50 14.44
CA GLY A 123 8.74 -3.76 14.34
C GLY A 123 9.45 -3.94 12.98
N GLU A 124 8.82 -4.62 12.06
CA GLU A 124 9.25 -4.69 10.68
C GLU A 124 8.72 -3.44 9.95
N GLU A 125 9.53 -2.37 9.94
CA GLU A 125 9.49 -1.48 8.80
C GLU A 125 9.90 -2.34 7.59
N LYS A 126 8.91 -2.99 6.98
CA LYS A 126 9.10 -3.43 5.62
C LYS A 126 9.17 -2.14 4.81
N PRO A 127 10.37 -1.72 4.35
CA PRO A 127 10.40 -0.56 3.46
C PRO A 127 9.39 -0.92 2.37
N LEU A 128 8.56 0.04 2.01
CA LEU A 128 7.90 -0.03 0.71
C LEU A 128 9.02 -0.47 -0.23
N GLN A 129 9.04 -1.73 -0.59
CA GLN A 129 9.71 -2.11 -1.80
C GLN A 129 8.93 -1.30 -2.85
N ALA A 130 9.43 -0.08 -3.09
CA ALA A 130 9.45 0.37 -4.45
C ALA A 130 10.05 -0.85 -5.16
N GLU A 131 9.18 -1.72 -5.67
CA GLU A 131 9.58 -2.59 -6.73
C GLU A 131 10.33 -1.64 -7.64
N THR A 132 11.64 -1.80 -7.65
CA THR A 132 12.46 -1.21 -8.69
C THR A 132 11.89 -1.86 -9.93
N ARG A 133 10.83 -1.26 -10.45
CA ARG A 133 10.47 -1.46 -11.84
C ARG A 133 11.79 -1.28 -12.53
N PRO A 134 12.27 -2.31 -13.26
CA PRO A 134 13.43 -2.11 -14.10
C PRO A 134 13.08 -0.79 -14.81
N THR A 135 13.88 0.22 -14.55
CA THR A 135 13.67 1.54 -15.13
C THR A 135 13.72 1.31 -16.63
N ALA A 136 12.53 1.07 -17.22
CA ALA A 136 12.41 1.17 -18.65
C ALA A 136 12.98 2.54 -18.98
N PRO A 137 13.99 2.61 -19.84
CA PRO A 137 14.65 3.88 -20.14
C PRO A 137 13.55 4.86 -20.51
N THR A 138 13.53 6.00 -19.83
CA THR A 138 12.57 7.05 -20.16
C THR A 138 12.73 7.38 -21.65
N LEU A 139 11.65 7.77 -22.32
CA LEU A 139 11.72 8.17 -23.74
C LEU A 139 12.88 9.14 -24.01
N LEU A 140 13.18 10.02 -23.06
CA LEU A 140 14.33 10.93 -23.11
C LEU A 140 15.68 10.19 -23.13
N GLN A 141 15.83 9.10 -22.36
CA GLN A 141 17.05 8.28 -22.37
C GLN A 141 17.17 7.45 -23.66
N SER A 142 16.04 7.07 -24.24
CA SER A 142 16.03 6.39 -25.54
C SER A 142 16.49 7.30 -26.68
N PHE A 143 16.28 8.61 -26.58
CA PHE A 143 16.77 9.60 -27.53
C PHE A 143 18.21 10.05 -27.27
N ALA A 144 18.73 9.87 -26.07
CA ALA A 144 20.10 10.22 -25.68
C ALA A 144 21.11 9.08 -25.89
N ALA A 145 20.67 7.89 -26.25
CA ALA A 145 21.56 6.80 -26.63
C ALA A 145 22.18 7.10 -27.97
N GLU A 146 23.49 7.40 -27.97
CA GLU A 146 24.23 7.54 -29.20
C GLU A 146 24.07 6.28 -30.07
N PRO A 147 23.82 6.44 -31.37
CA PRO A 147 23.70 5.29 -32.27
C PRO A 147 25.05 4.56 -32.34
N THR A 148 25.14 3.41 -31.71
CA THR A 148 26.30 2.53 -31.95
C THR A 148 26.34 2.20 -33.44
N PRO A 149 27.45 2.47 -34.14
CA PRO A 149 27.52 2.18 -35.57
C PRO A 149 27.45 0.68 -35.79
N LYS A 150 26.27 0.19 -36.17
CA LYS A 150 26.15 -1.17 -36.68
C LYS A 150 26.93 -1.22 -37.99
N LYS A 151 28.07 -1.89 -38.00
CA LYS A 151 28.78 -2.20 -39.24
C LYS A 151 27.85 -3.09 -40.08
N ILE A 152 27.22 -2.46 -41.05
CA ILE A 152 26.47 -3.16 -42.09
C ILE A 152 27.50 -3.74 -43.07
N LYS A 153 27.61 -5.06 -43.09
CA LYS A 153 28.43 -5.74 -44.07
C LYS A 153 27.61 -5.81 -45.37
N VAL A 154 27.90 -4.91 -46.30
CA VAL A 154 27.31 -4.96 -47.64
C VAL A 154 28.01 -6.06 -48.40
N VAL A 155 27.32 -7.14 -48.71
CA VAL A 155 27.80 -8.18 -49.62
C VAL A 155 27.27 -7.79 -51.00
N LEU A 156 28.16 -7.37 -51.88
CA LEU A 156 27.85 -7.17 -53.28
C LEU A 156 27.74 -8.57 -53.90
N ALA A 157 26.56 -8.91 -54.36
CA ALA A 157 26.40 -10.07 -55.25
C ALA A 157 26.99 -9.71 -56.63
N THR A 158 28.06 -10.36 -56.99
CA THR A 158 28.57 -10.29 -58.38
C THR A 158 27.69 -11.18 -59.23
N ASP A 159 26.91 -10.58 -60.10
CA ASP A 159 26.24 -11.31 -61.18
C ASP A 159 27.32 -11.83 -62.13
N GLU A 160 27.63 -13.13 -62.00
CA GLU A 160 28.32 -13.82 -63.09
C GLU A 160 27.30 -14.18 -64.15
N HIS A 161 27.24 -13.32 -65.11
CA HIS A 161 26.56 -13.60 -66.38
C HIS A 161 27.41 -14.60 -67.17
N GLY A 162 27.13 -15.90 -66.97
CA GLY A 162 27.70 -16.96 -67.74
C GLY A 162 27.22 -16.87 -69.21
N SER A 163 28.07 -16.42 -70.05
CA SER A 163 27.96 -16.55 -71.51
C SER A 163 27.94 -18.01 -71.92
N ASN A 164 26.90 -18.39 -72.58
CA ASN A 164 26.79 -19.69 -73.26
C ASN A 164 27.38 -19.57 -74.67
N PRO A 165 28.36 -20.39 -75.10
CA PRO A 165 28.70 -20.53 -76.49
C PRO A 165 28.05 -21.79 -77.10
N ASP A 166 27.40 -21.64 -78.24
CA ASP A 166 27.03 -22.61 -79.28
C ASP A 166 26.30 -23.90 -78.92
#